data_57f4a3db3aa99bdce1d875b1bb68ba61
#
_entry.id   57f4a3db3aa99bdce1d875b1bb68ba61
#
_cell.length_a   1.000
_cell.length_b   1.000
_cell.length_c   1.000
_cell.angle_alpha   90.00
_cell.angle_beta   90.00
_cell.angle_gamma   90.00
#
_symmetry.space_group_name_H-M   'P 1'
#
loop_
_entity.id
_entity.type
_entity.pdbx_description
1 polymer ?
#
loop_
_entity_poly.entity_id
_entity_poly.type
_entity_poly.pdbx_seq_one_letter_code
_entity_poly.pdbx_strand_id
1 'polypeptide(L)'
;MQSTALPSRLIGRSPEGLTPNETRLATALSALINAAGVDATEALRVMRRVSEEIELPRVTPDAAFERVRLRSLGADDELLDAEGGGLSDAEFAGRLKIKSRETIRQYRVKHRIFGWRKNLRSYRYPAWQIHHNQLLPGLERVIAVLTHKGLQPLAMISYFLTPSSDLGDARPLDLLRKGQVEEVVTDAERYGDIGT
;
A
#
# COMPACT_ATOMS: atom_id res chain seq x y z
N MET A 1 18.37 40.39 6.80
CA MET A 1 18.09 39.00 7.04
C MET A 1 16.68 38.92 7.63
N GLN A 2 15.67 38.75 6.77
CA GLN A 2 14.26 38.65 7.20
C GLN A 2 13.88 37.17 7.19
N SER A 3 13.57 36.63 8.37
CA SER A 3 13.01 35.30 8.58
C SER A 3 11.61 35.27 8.00
N THR A 4 11.43 34.57 6.89
CA THR A 4 10.12 34.39 6.24
C THR A 4 9.37 33.28 6.99
N ALA A 5 8.61 33.69 8.02
CA ALA A 5 7.67 32.82 8.71
C ALA A 5 6.50 32.50 7.77
N LEU A 6 6.17 31.25 7.59
CA LEU A 6 4.97 30.79 6.88
C LEU A 6 3.71 31.41 7.51
N PRO A 7 2.74 31.89 6.72
CA PRO A 7 1.53 32.50 7.26
C PRO A 7 0.66 31.47 7.97
N SER A 8 0.43 31.70 9.25
CA SER A 8 -0.29 30.86 10.23
C SER A 8 -1.75 30.52 9.89
N ARG A 9 -2.28 30.92 8.75
CA ARG A 9 -3.68 30.75 8.34
C ARG A 9 -3.98 29.53 7.46
N LEU A 10 -2.93 28.75 7.05
CA LEU A 10 -3.13 27.62 6.11
C LEU A 10 -3.27 26.25 6.78
N ILE A 11 -2.91 26.16 8.05
CA ILE A 11 -3.06 24.90 8.80
C ILE A 11 -3.75 25.30 10.11
N GLY A 12 -5.00 25.34 10.22
CA GLY A 12 -5.83 25.76 11.36
C GLY A 12 -5.31 25.44 12.80
N ARG A 13 -3.99 25.35 13.00
CA ARG A 13 -3.28 25.17 14.27
C ARG A 13 -2.02 26.04 14.31
N SER A 14 -1.77 26.66 15.45
CA SER A 14 -0.52 27.35 15.76
C SER A 14 0.68 26.41 15.65
N PRO A 15 1.89 26.91 15.31
CA PRO A 15 3.12 26.10 15.21
C PRO A 15 3.44 25.26 16.46
N GLU A 16 2.94 25.67 17.60
CA GLU A 16 3.11 24.99 18.90
C GLU A 16 2.27 23.70 19.07
N GLY A 17 1.42 23.37 18.09
CA GLY A 17 0.54 22.19 18.15
C GLY A 17 0.87 21.10 17.15
N LEU A 18 1.98 21.18 16.43
CA LEU A 18 2.39 20.16 15.45
C LEU A 18 3.04 18.96 16.14
N THR A 19 2.65 17.77 15.71
CA THR A 19 3.34 16.54 16.13
C THR A 19 4.77 16.50 15.59
N PRO A 20 5.69 15.72 16.21
CA PRO A 20 7.07 15.59 15.74
C PRO A 20 7.20 15.21 14.25
N ASN A 21 6.25 14.45 13.72
CA ASN A 21 6.23 14.05 12.32
C ASN A 21 5.74 15.19 11.40
N GLU A 22 4.74 15.95 11.82
CA GLU A 22 4.28 17.14 11.10
C GLU A 22 5.36 18.21 11.05
N THR A 23 6.13 18.38 12.14
CA THR A 23 7.27 19.26 12.18
C THR A 23 8.39 18.84 11.22
N ARG A 24 8.71 17.53 11.18
CA ARG A 24 9.68 16.98 10.22
C ARG A 24 9.24 17.17 8.77
N LEU A 25 7.96 16.92 8.47
CA LEU A 25 7.39 17.09 7.13
C LEU A 25 7.42 18.56 6.70
N ALA A 26 7.03 19.48 7.60
CA ALA A 26 7.08 20.92 7.33
C ALA A 26 8.52 21.41 7.10
N THR A 27 9.48 20.89 7.85
CA THR A 27 10.91 21.21 7.69
C THR A 27 11.44 20.67 6.36
N ALA A 28 11.11 19.44 5.98
CA ALA A 28 11.51 18.83 4.72
C ALA A 28 10.91 19.58 3.51
N LEU A 29 9.64 19.96 3.56
CA LEU A 29 8.98 20.75 2.53
C LEU A 29 9.61 22.13 2.39
N SER A 30 9.90 22.81 3.50
CA SER A 30 10.57 24.10 3.49
C SER A 30 11.98 24.01 2.89
N ALA A 31 12.72 22.95 3.20
CA ALA A 31 14.05 22.70 2.64
C ALA A 31 13.98 22.44 1.12
N LEU A 32 12.99 21.69 0.64
CA LEU A 32 12.77 21.43 -0.79
C LEU A 32 12.38 22.68 -1.56
N ILE A 33 11.49 23.52 -1.03
CA ILE A 33 11.07 24.78 -1.64
C ILE A 33 12.28 25.73 -1.74
N ASN A 34 13.09 25.83 -0.69
CA ASN A 34 14.30 26.66 -0.67
C ASN A 34 15.38 26.14 -1.64
N ALA A 35 15.56 24.81 -1.73
CA ALA A 35 16.51 24.17 -2.65
C ALA A 35 16.09 24.32 -4.12
N ALA A 36 14.79 24.36 -4.40
CA ALA A 36 14.24 24.57 -5.74
C ALA A 36 14.26 26.06 -6.15
N GLY A 37 14.57 26.99 -5.28
CA GLY A 37 14.55 28.42 -5.55
C GLY A 37 13.16 28.98 -5.91
N VAL A 38 12.10 28.28 -5.52
CA VAL A 38 10.71 28.67 -5.79
C VAL A 38 10.17 29.48 -4.63
N ASP A 39 9.48 30.58 -4.90
CA ASP A 39 8.79 31.34 -3.86
C ASP A 39 7.71 30.47 -3.19
N ALA A 40 7.65 30.53 -1.86
CA ALA A 40 6.70 29.76 -1.07
C ALA A 40 5.25 29.97 -1.48
N THR A 41 4.90 31.18 -1.93
CA THR A 41 3.56 31.53 -2.44
C THR A 41 3.26 30.82 -3.75
N GLU A 42 4.26 30.69 -4.61
CA GLU A 42 4.14 30.01 -5.90
C GLU A 42 4.08 28.49 -5.72
N ALA A 43 4.88 27.93 -4.82
CA ALA A 43 4.81 26.52 -4.44
C ALA A 43 3.43 26.14 -3.88
N LEU A 44 2.85 26.98 -3.03
CA LEU A 44 1.49 26.79 -2.51
C LEU A 44 0.42 26.89 -3.59
N ARG A 45 0.59 27.79 -4.58
CA ARG A 45 -0.33 27.93 -5.71
C ARG A 45 -0.30 26.68 -6.59
N VAL A 46 0.88 26.13 -6.86
CA VAL A 46 1.05 24.88 -7.62
C VAL A 46 0.47 23.69 -6.86
N MET A 47 0.75 23.57 -5.56
CA MET A 47 0.18 22.50 -4.72
C MET A 47 -1.34 22.56 -4.68
N ARG A 48 -1.93 23.76 -4.58
CA ARG A 48 -3.39 23.95 -4.60
C ARG A 48 -3.98 23.51 -5.93
N ARG A 49 -3.36 23.88 -7.06
CA ARG A 49 -3.81 23.48 -8.39
C ARG A 49 -3.73 21.96 -8.60
N VAL A 50 -2.63 21.35 -8.17
CA VAL A 50 -2.46 19.89 -8.18
C VAL A 50 -3.50 19.18 -7.30
N SER A 51 -3.83 19.76 -6.15
CA SER A 51 -4.87 19.22 -5.27
C SER A 51 -6.30 19.39 -5.81
N GLU A 52 -6.53 20.38 -6.66
CA GLU A 52 -7.82 20.63 -7.34
C GLU A 52 -8.00 19.73 -8.59
N GLU A 53 -6.91 19.37 -9.27
CA GLU A 53 -6.92 18.45 -10.43
C GLU A 53 -6.84 16.97 -10.07
N ILE A 54 -6.31 16.64 -8.89
CA ILE A 54 -6.34 15.28 -8.37
C ILE A 54 -7.59 15.18 -7.49
N GLU A 55 -8.63 14.50 -7.97
CA GLU A 55 -9.69 13.98 -7.11
C GLU A 55 -9.06 12.99 -6.11
N LEU A 56 -8.47 13.52 -5.06
CA LEU A 56 -8.13 12.71 -3.89
C LEU A 56 -9.46 12.21 -3.34
N PRO A 57 -9.66 10.89 -3.24
CA PRO A 57 -10.85 10.37 -2.60
C PRO A 57 -10.97 11.09 -1.25
N ARG A 58 -12.15 11.65 -0.95
CA ARG A 58 -12.42 12.32 0.32
C ARG A 58 -12.20 11.29 1.42
N VAL A 59 -11.00 11.29 1.95
CA VAL A 59 -10.65 10.50 3.13
C VAL A 59 -11.38 11.19 4.27
N THR A 60 -12.52 10.63 4.68
CA THR A 60 -13.13 10.96 5.94
C THR A 60 -12.10 10.72 7.05
N PRO A 61 -11.88 11.70 7.94
CA PRO A 61 -10.74 11.70 8.83
C PRO A 61 -10.94 10.71 9.97
N ASP A 62 -10.52 9.49 9.77
CA ASP A 62 -10.09 8.68 10.90
C ASP A 62 -8.56 8.75 11.00
N ALA A 63 -8.08 9.84 11.59
CA ALA A 63 -6.65 10.07 11.80
C ALA A 63 -5.99 9.01 12.71
N ALA A 64 -6.79 8.20 13.39
CA ALA A 64 -6.34 7.01 14.11
C ALA A 64 -6.07 5.87 13.13
N PHE A 65 -6.95 5.67 12.14
CA PHE A 65 -6.81 4.64 11.11
C PHE A 65 -5.60 4.88 10.21
N GLU A 66 -5.35 6.12 9.81
CA GLU A 66 -4.15 6.49 9.03
C GLU A 66 -2.84 6.31 9.83
N ARG A 67 -2.85 6.57 11.13
CA ARG A 67 -1.66 6.31 11.99
C ARG A 67 -1.39 4.83 12.19
N VAL A 68 -2.42 4.01 12.29
CA VAL A 68 -2.30 2.54 12.31
C VAL A 68 -1.78 2.06 10.97
N ARG A 69 -2.30 2.58 9.86
CA ARG A 69 -1.90 2.25 8.49
C ARG A 69 -0.44 2.62 8.19
N LEU A 70 0.05 3.78 8.65
CA LEU A 70 1.46 4.17 8.48
C LEU A 70 2.42 3.34 9.36
N ARG A 71 1.95 2.84 10.51
CA ARG A 71 2.72 1.88 11.32
C ARG A 71 2.72 0.48 10.70
N SER A 72 1.61 0.07 10.09
CA SER A 72 1.54 -1.22 9.40
C SER A 72 2.41 -1.27 8.15
N LEU A 73 2.59 -0.15 7.42
CA LEU A 73 3.45 -0.11 6.23
C LEU A 73 4.91 -0.52 6.53
N GLY A 74 5.47 -0.13 7.69
CA GLY A 74 6.81 -0.56 8.09
C GLY A 74 6.86 -2.04 8.49
N ALA A 75 5.84 -2.52 9.19
CA ALA A 75 5.72 -3.93 9.56
C ALA A 75 5.42 -4.83 8.34
N ASP A 76 4.63 -4.32 7.40
CA ASP A 76 4.31 -5.02 6.15
C ASP A 76 5.55 -5.18 5.26
N ASP A 77 6.46 -4.20 5.23
CA ASP A 77 7.73 -4.28 4.50
C ASP A 77 8.64 -5.36 5.10
N GLU A 78 8.77 -5.46 6.43
CA GLU A 78 9.55 -6.51 7.09
C GLU A 78 8.95 -7.90 6.85
N LEU A 79 7.63 -8.04 6.96
CA LEU A 79 6.91 -9.29 6.68
C LEU A 79 7.06 -9.69 5.21
N LEU A 80 6.97 -8.73 4.30
CA LEU A 80 7.13 -8.95 2.87
C LEU A 80 8.56 -9.40 2.54
N ASP A 81 9.58 -8.77 3.14
CA ASP A 81 10.98 -9.10 2.93
C ASP A 81 11.32 -10.50 3.46
N ALA A 82 10.75 -10.90 4.60
CA ALA A 82 10.87 -12.25 5.14
C ALA A 82 10.30 -13.32 4.19
N GLU A 83 9.33 -12.97 3.36
CA GLU A 83 8.69 -13.85 2.35
C GLU A 83 9.27 -13.66 0.93
N GLY A 84 10.46 -13.07 0.81
CA GLY A 84 11.19 -12.91 -0.45
C GLY A 84 10.98 -11.59 -1.17
N GLY A 85 10.35 -10.63 -0.50
CA GLY A 85 10.24 -9.25 -0.97
C GLY A 85 9.31 -9.04 -2.16
N GLY A 86 9.47 -7.88 -2.78
CA GLY A 86 8.70 -7.48 -3.95
C GLY A 86 9.49 -7.61 -5.25
N LEU A 87 8.97 -8.35 -6.21
CA LEU A 87 9.55 -8.59 -7.53
C LEU A 87 9.07 -7.57 -8.56
N SER A 88 9.92 -7.20 -9.51
CA SER A 88 9.52 -6.49 -10.73
C SER A 88 8.77 -7.39 -11.71
N ASP A 89 8.15 -6.81 -12.74
CA ASP A 89 7.50 -7.58 -13.82
C ASP A 89 8.45 -8.61 -14.45
N ALA A 90 9.73 -8.24 -14.64
CA ALA A 90 10.72 -9.12 -15.27
C ALA A 90 11.12 -10.29 -14.35
N GLU A 91 11.37 -10.01 -13.08
CA GLU A 91 11.73 -11.02 -12.08
C GLU A 91 10.56 -11.97 -11.84
N PHE A 92 9.33 -11.46 -11.76
CA PHE A 92 8.12 -12.27 -11.58
C PHE A 92 7.88 -13.18 -12.77
N ALA A 93 7.99 -12.64 -14.00
CA ALA A 93 7.89 -13.42 -15.23
C ALA A 93 8.98 -14.51 -15.31
N GLY A 94 10.22 -14.17 -14.94
CA GLY A 94 11.34 -15.11 -14.92
C GLY A 94 11.10 -16.29 -13.97
N ARG A 95 10.58 -16.03 -12.76
CA ARG A 95 10.27 -17.11 -11.79
C ARG A 95 9.12 -18.02 -12.25
N LEU A 96 8.14 -17.48 -12.98
CA LEU A 96 7.07 -18.27 -13.60
C LEU A 96 7.47 -18.91 -14.93
N LYS A 97 8.71 -18.68 -15.41
CA LYS A 97 9.19 -19.11 -16.73
C LYS A 97 8.34 -18.59 -17.90
N ILE A 98 7.74 -17.41 -17.72
CA ILE A 98 6.93 -16.72 -18.71
C ILE A 98 7.83 -15.77 -19.50
N LYS A 99 7.79 -15.85 -20.85
CA LYS A 99 8.64 -15.02 -21.71
C LYS A 99 8.16 -13.57 -21.85
N SER A 100 6.88 -13.30 -21.62
CA SER A 100 6.26 -12.00 -21.87
C SER A 100 5.87 -11.28 -20.59
N ARG A 101 6.37 -10.04 -20.42
CA ARG A 101 5.92 -9.12 -19.36
C ARG A 101 4.46 -8.72 -19.50
N GLU A 102 3.93 -8.71 -20.72
CA GLU A 102 2.52 -8.42 -20.98
C GLU A 102 1.61 -9.48 -20.33
N THR A 103 2.06 -10.74 -20.26
CA THR A 103 1.33 -11.78 -19.55
C THR A 103 1.17 -11.48 -18.06
N ILE A 104 2.22 -10.94 -17.42
CA ILE A 104 2.15 -10.54 -16.00
C ILE A 104 1.17 -9.40 -15.80
N ARG A 105 1.18 -8.41 -16.71
CA ARG A 105 0.19 -7.34 -16.72
C ARG A 105 -1.23 -7.89 -16.86
N GLN A 106 -1.46 -8.84 -17.77
CA GLN A 106 -2.76 -9.48 -17.95
C GLN A 106 -3.21 -10.26 -16.70
N TYR A 107 -2.29 -10.96 -16.04
CA TYR A 107 -2.60 -11.65 -14.78
C TYR A 107 -3.05 -10.66 -13.70
N ARG A 108 -2.40 -9.51 -13.58
CA ARG A 108 -2.80 -8.46 -12.65
C ARG A 108 -4.16 -7.85 -12.99
N VAL A 109 -4.40 -7.52 -14.26
CA VAL A 109 -5.68 -6.97 -14.72
C VAL A 109 -6.84 -7.96 -14.49
N LYS A 110 -6.59 -9.25 -14.62
CA LYS A 110 -7.56 -10.32 -14.36
C LYS A 110 -7.62 -10.77 -12.89
N HIS A 111 -7.00 -10.03 -11.98
CA HIS A 111 -6.94 -10.34 -10.55
C HIS A 111 -6.40 -11.73 -10.20
N ARG A 112 -5.61 -12.33 -11.09
CA ARG A 112 -4.92 -13.61 -10.81
C ARG A 112 -3.72 -13.44 -9.88
N ILE A 113 -3.13 -12.25 -9.90
CA ILE A 113 -2.08 -11.77 -9.01
C ILE A 113 -2.40 -10.35 -8.61
N PHE A 114 -1.83 -9.89 -7.51
CA PHE A 114 -1.85 -8.47 -7.16
C PHE A 114 -0.44 -7.91 -7.05
N GLY A 115 -0.34 -6.60 -7.19
CA GLY A 115 0.90 -5.86 -7.05
C GLY A 115 0.61 -4.40 -6.79
N TRP A 116 1.54 -3.71 -6.19
CA TRP A 116 1.44 -2.27 -5.91
C TRP A 116 2.38 -1.46 -6.79
N ARG A 117 2.08 -0.18 -6.95
CA ARG A 117 2.94 0.75 -7.66
C ARG A 117 4.11 1.17 -6.76
N LYS A 118 5.34 0.90 -7.21
CA LYS A 118 6.53 1.46 -6.57
C LYS A 118 6.72 2.93 -6.97
N ASN A 119 6.40 3.27 -8.23
CA ASN A 119 6.42 4.60 -8.80
C ASN A 119 5.45 4.66 -10.00
N LEU A 120 5.38 5.80 -10.69
CA LEU A 120 4.45 6.00 -11.81
C LEU A 120 4.59 4.98 -12.96
N ARG A 121 5.76 4.32 -13.10
CA ARG A 121 6.09 3.45 -14.24
C ARG A 121 6.34 1.99 -13.87
N SER A 122 6.40 1.63 -12.58
CA SER A 122 6.79 0.29 -12.16
C SER A 122 5.86 -0.28 -11.09
N TYR A 123 5.58 -1.58 -11.24
CA TYR A 123 4.89 -2.39 -10.25
C TYR A 123 5.87 -3.26 -9.48
N ARG A 124 5.46 -3.65 -8.28
CA ARG A 124 6.08 -4.69 -7.47
C ARG A 124 5.03 -5.73 -7.12
N TYR A 125 5.43 -6.98 -7.12
CA TYR A 125 4.59 -8.14 -6.85
C TYR A 125 5.19 -8.94 -5.71
N PRO A 126 4.43 -9.33 -4.66
CA PRO A 126 4.94 -10.21 -3.63
C PRO A 126 5.52 -11.50 -4.21
N ALA A 127 6.74 -11.85 -3.82
CA ALA A 127 7.43 -13.02 -4.32
C ALA A 127 6.72 -14.34 -3.95
N TRP A 128 6.08 -14.37 -2.80
CA TRP A 128 5.36 -15.52 -2.26
C TRP A 128 4.11 -15.93 -3.06
N GLN A 129 3.62 -15.07 -3.97
CA GLN A 129 2.55 -15.46 -4.90
C GLN A 129 2.98 -16.59 -5.85
N ILE A 130 4.30 -16.85 -5.91
CA ILE A 130 4.89 -17.92 -6.72
C ILE A 130 5.33 -19.04 -5.78
N HIS A 131 4.82 -20.24 -6.02
CA HIS A 131 5.19 -21.46 -5.34
C HIS A 131 5.57 -22.52 -6.37
N HIS A 132 6.77 -23.11 -6.27
CA HIS A 132 7.28 -24.11 -7.23
C HIS A 132 7.19 -23.67 -8.72
N ASN A 133 7.55 -22.42 -9.02
CA ASN A 133 7.49 -21.80 -10.37
C ASN A 133 6.06 -21.69 -10.95
N GLN A 134 5.04 -21.79 -10.14
CA GLN A 134 3.64 -21.61 -10.52
C GLN A 134 2.98 -20.59 -9.60
N LEU A 135 1.84 -20.04 -10.00
CA LEU A 135 1.04 -19.25 -9.07
C LEU A 135 0.55 -20.14 -7.93
N LEU A 136 0.57 -19.58 -6.73
CA LEU A 136 0.09 -20.27 -5.53
C LEU A 136 -1.36 -20.73 -5.74
N PRO A 137 -1.68 -22.02 -5.55
CA PRO A 137 -3.03 -22.53 -5.75
C PRO A 137 -4.07 -21.80 -4.91
N GLY A 138 -5.22 -21.49 -5.49
CA GLY A 138 -6.31 -20.79 -4.80
C GLY A 138 -6.13 -19.29 -4.63
N LEU A 139 -4.93 -18.75 -4.89
CA LEU A 139 -4.60 -17.33 -4.71
C LEU A 139 -5.58 -16.41 -5.45
N GLU A 140 -5.89 -16.72 -6.72
CA GLU A 140 -6.78 -15.88 -7.55
C GLU A 140 -8.20 -15.78 -6.97
N ARG A 141 -8.69 -16.84 -6.33
CA ARG A 141 -10.02 -16.84 -5.70
C ARG A 141 -10.04 -15.91 -4.49
N VAL A 142 -9.03 -15.98 -3.65
CA VAL A 142 -8.91 -15.11 -2.47
C VAL A 142 -8.72 -13.65 -2.89
N ILE A 143 -7.86 -13.37 -3.88
CA ILE A 143 -7.69 -12.02 -4.42
C ILE A 143 -9.01 -11.46 -4.95
N ALA A 144 -9.81 -12.28 -5.66
CA ALA A 144 -11.10 -11.84 -6.19
C ALA A 144 -12.06 -11.41 -5.07
N VAL A 145 -12.15 -12.18 -3.98
CA VAL A 145 -12.96 -11.85 -2.80
C VAL A 145 -12.48 -10.55 -2.15
N LEU A 146 -11.18 -10.44 -1.86
CA LEU A 146 -10.61 -9.26 -1.21
C LEU A 146 -10.75 -7.99 -2.09
N THR A 147 -10.59 -8.15 -3.41
CA THR A 147 -10.80 -7.05 -4.36
C THR A 147 -12.27 -6.62 -4.38
N HIS A 148 -13.21 -7.56 -4.35
CA HIS A 148 -14.64 -7.27 -4.29
C HIS A 148 -15.01 -6.50 -3.00
N LYS A 149 -14.33 -6.82 -1.90
CA LYS A 149 -14.44 -6.07 -0.62
C LYS A 149 -13.70 -4.72 -0.64
N GLY A 150 -13.06 -4.34 -1.74
CA GLY A 150 -12.38 -3.06 -1.89
C GLY A 150 -10.97 -2.99 -1.28
N LEU A 151 -10.37 -4.11 -0.88
CA LEU A 151 -9.03 -4.11 -0.32
C LEU A 151 -8.00 -3.66 -1.36
N GLN A 152 -7.16 -2.73 -0.95
CA GLN A 152 -6.03 -2.27 -1.75
C GLN A 152 -4.86 -3.27 -1.67
N PRO A 153 -3.96 -3.30 -2.66
CA PRO A 153 -2.85 -4.27 -2.71
C PRO A 153 -1.99 -4.34 -1.45
N LEU A 154 -1.71 -3.22 -0.80
CA LEU A 154 -0.93 -3.21 0.45
C LEU A 154 -1.69 -3.85 1.62
N ALA A 155 -3.01 -3.61 1.73
CA ALA A 155 -3.83 -4.27 2.73
C ALA A 155 -3.94 -5.78 2.48
N MET A 156 -3.87 -6.23 1.23
CA MET A 156 -3.80 -7.66 0.91
C MET A 156 -2.50 -8.29 1.41
N ILE A 157 -1.36 -7.57 1.38
CA ILE A 157 -0.10 -8.07 1.97
C ILE A 157 -0.31 -8.37 3.45
N SER A 158 -0.86 -7.42 4.20
CA SER A 158 -1.17 -7.58 5.62
C SER A 158 -2.10 -8.77 5.86
N TYR A 159 -3.20 -8.87 5.09
CA TYR A 159 -4.13 -10.00 5.18
C TYR A 159 -3.42 -11.36 5.04
N PHE A 160 -2.61 -11.55 4.00
CA PHE A 160 -1.96 -12.84 3.75
C PHE A 160 -0.86 -13.18 4.74
N LEU A 161 -0.17 -12.19 5.31
CA LEU A 161 1.02 -12.39 6.14
C LEU A 161 0.78 -12.29 7.64
N THR A 162 -0.39 -11.82 8.07
CA THR A 162 -0.73 -11.73 9.50
C THR A 162 -1.55 -12.96 9.93
N PRO A 163 -1.26 -13.56 11.10
CA PRO A 163 -2.10 -14.60 11.66
C PRO A 163 -3.53 -14.13 11.89
N SER A 164 -4.51 -15.00 11.59
CA SER A 164 -5.94 -14.76 11.80
C SER A 164 -6.47 -15.70 12.90
N SER A 165 -7.18 -15.14 13.87
CA SER A 165 -7.87 -15.94 14.92
C SER A 165 -8.90 -16.90 14.33
N ASP A 166 -9.56 -16.48 13.24
CA ASP A 166 -10.58 -17.31 12.55
C ASP A 166 -9.94 -18.50 11.83
N LEU A 167 -8.63 -18.48 11.61
CA LEU A 167 -7.83 -19.54 11.04
C LEU A 167 -6.96 -20.27 12.09
N GLY A 168 -7.32 -20.19 13.37
CA GLY A 168 -6.58 -20.82 14.45
C GLY A 168 -5.16 -20.26 14.62
N ASP A 169 -5.02 -18.94 14.51
CA ASP A 169 -3.76 -18.19 14.54
C ASP A 169 -2.76 -18.57 13.42
N ALA A 170 -3.25 -19.23 12.36
CA ALA A 170 -2.45 -19.45 11.16
C ALA A 170 -2.52 -18.26 10.21
N ARG A 171 -1.45 -18.05 9.43
CA ARG A 171 -1.46 -17.07 8.35
C ARG A 171 -2.21 -17.62 7.14
N PRO A 172 -3.06 -16.84 6.47
CA PRO A 172 -3.73 -17.24 5.22
C PRO A 172 -2.75 -17.79 4.16
N LEU A 173 -1.56 -17.17 4.04
CA LEU A 173 -0.51 -17.65 3.14
C LEU A 173 -0.07 -19.09 3.43
N ASP A 174 0.12 -19.45 4.70
CA ASP A 174 0.59 -20.77 5.08
C ASP A 174 -0.46 -21.86 4.83
N LEU A 175 -1.74 -21.51 4.99
CA LEU A 175 -2.85 -22.41 4.67
C LEU A 175 -2.99 -22.63 3.17
N LEU A 176 -2.84 -21.59 2.36
CA LEU A 176 -2.80 -21.71 0.89
C LEU A 176 -1.65 -22.62 0.44
N ARG A 177 -0.47 -22.51 1.04
CA ARG A 177 0.68 -23.39 0.76
C ARG A 177 0.41 -24.86 1.10
N LYS A 178 -0.46 -25.09 2.08
CA LYS A 178 -0.94 -26.45 2.47
C LYS A 178 -2.11 -26.93 1.61
N GLY A 179 -2.62 -26.11 0.68
CA GLY A 179 -3.76 -26.43 -0.15
C GLY A 179 -5.13 -26.23 0.52
N GLN A 180 -5.18 -25.60 1.69
CA GLN A 180 -6.41 -25.34 2.46
C GLN A 180 -7.13 -24.09 1.90
N VAL A 181 -7.49 -24.12 0.62
CA VAL A 181 -8.01 -22.97 -0.12
C VAL A 181 -9.37 -22.53 0.39
N GLU A 182 -10.28 -23.47 0.66
CA GLU A 182 -11.66 -23.15 1.05
C GLU A 182 -11.73 -22.43 2.41
N GLU A 183 -10.87 -22.82 3.33
CA GLU A 183 -10.76 -22.15 4.64
C GLU A 183 -10.36 -20.70 4.50
N VAL A 184 -9.35 -20.43 3.64
CA VAL A 184 -8.86 -19.06 3.39
C VAL A 184 -9.87 -18.23 2.60
N VAL A 185 -10.61 -18.83 1.67
CA VAL A 185 -11.68 -18.13 0.96
C VAL A 185 -12.80 -17.71 1.93
N THR A 186 -13.20 -18.62 2.82
CA THR A 186 -14.23 -18.34 3.83
C THR A 186 -13.80 -17.23 4.81
N ASP A 187 -12.53 -17.24 5.24
CA ASP A 187 -11.95 -16.18 6.07
C ASP A 187 -11.93 -14.84 5.32
N ALA A 188 -11.52 -14.84 4.06
CA ALA A 188 -11.52 -13.64 3.23
C ALA A 188 -12.94 -13.05 3.04
N GLU A 189 -13.97 -13.89 2.92
CA GLU A 189 -15.36 -13.45 2.84
C GLU A 189 -15.84 -12.74 4.12
N ARG A 190 -15.32 -13.12 5.27
CA ARG A 190 -15.64 -12.51 6.56
C ARG A 190 -14.73 -11.33 6.91
N TYR A 191 -13.58 -11.21 6.25
CA TYR A 191 -12.58 -10.21 6.55
C TYR A 191 -13.16 -8.79 6.46
N GLY A 192 -13.04 -8.03 7.54
CA GLY A 192 -13.55 -6.66 7.64
C GLY A 192 -15.05 -6.55 7.94
N ASP A 193 -15.79 -7.65 8.04
CA ASP A 193 -17.15 -7.61 8.52
C ASP A 193 -17.08 -7.44 10.05
N ILE A 194 -17.34 -6.23 10.52
CA ILE A 194 -17.48 -5.97 11.97
C ILE A 194 -18.75 -6.68 12.38
N GLY A 195 -18.62 -7.71 13.22
CA GLY A 195 -19.75 -8.44 13.74
C GLY A 195 -20.78 -7.48 14.38
N THR A 196 -21.97 -7.47 13.81
CA THR A 196 -23.16 -6.82 14.36
C THR A 196 -23.69 -7.63 15.52
#